data_749887904840905c84dcdb967b0ad24e
#
_entry.id   749887904840905c84dcdb967b0ad24e
#
_cell.length_a   1.000
_cell.length_b   1.000
_cell.length_c   1.000
_cell.angle_alpha   90.00
_cell.angle_beta   90.00
_cell.angle_gamma   90.00
#
_symmetry.space_group_name_H-M   'P 1'
#
loop_
_entity.id
_entity.type
_entity.pdbx_description
1 polymer ?
#
loop_
_entity_poly.entity_id
_entity_poly.type
_entity_poly.pdbx_seq_one_letter_code
_entity_poly.pdbx_strand_id
1 'polypeptide(L)'
;MNITTFQTPLCRMKELNNLFIELTAKNCNMRCKNCYIDFPLSKNVKDFISLDAVKKALADTKSEPIECIYLTGAEPMTHPDFNHILRACLKRSNVCIFTNGSFINEKKVRFLKRVEDEGSNEIIFKLSIDHYDEMKNDEIRARGSYRTVIHAVKSLAKYGFNPILCITNYYNEDKNTLINEFKKVCHNVGFDVQDNNFTINEYIDKNSLCEPENFSWETLDCEYGRILTVKGVYSCPLLANDHRGRCGSDFSDYAKHNSLETSYCSVCMKNKDRMFAINFNLFK
;
A
#
# COMPACT_ATOMS: atom_id res chain seq x y z
N MET A 1 18.45 -11.24 -42.09
CA MET A 1 18.33 -10.48 -40.84
C MET A 1 17.23 -11.13 -40.02
N ASN A 2 17.58 -11.90 -39.00
CA ASN A 2 16.61 -12.46 -38.09
C ASN A 2 16.12 -11.34 -37.15
N ILE A 3 14.91 -10.85 -37.39
CA ILE A 3 14.25 -9.97 -36.46
C ILE A 3 13.82 -10.87 -35.28
N THR A 4 14.61 -10.88 -34.23
CA THR A 4 14.20 -11.42 -32.93
C THR A 4 13.10 -10.49 -32.43
N THR A 5 11.86 -10.88 -32.63
CA THR A 5 10.73 -10.25 -31.96
C THR A 5 10.94 -10.48 -30.46
N PHE A 6 11.39 -9.46 -29.74
CA PHE A 6 11.34 -9.46 -28.29
C PHE A 6 9.87 -9.56 -27.89
N GLN A 7 9.45 -10.76 -27.48
CA GLN A 7 8.14 -10.89 -26.84
C GLN A 7 8.20 -10.19 -25.50
N THR A 8 7.40 -9.16 -25.34
CA THR A 8 7.25 -8.46 -24.06
C THR A 8 6.90 -9.49 -22.98
N PRO A 9 7.64 -9.54 -21.89
CA PRO A 9 7.39 -10.51 -20.84
C PRO A 9 6.01 -10.28 -20.23
N LEU A 10 5.24 -11.36 -20.07
CA LEU A 10 3.90 -11.36 -19.49
C LEU A 10 3.90 -12.04 -18.12
N CYS A 11 3.37 -11.37 -17.12
CA CYS A 11 3.04 -11.99 -15.85
C CYS A 11 1.59 -12.47 -15.88
N ARG A 12 1.37 -13.75 -15.61
CA ARG A 12 0.03 -14.34 -15.50
C ARG A 12 -0.38 -14.41 -14.05
N MET A 13 -1.52 -13.82 -13.73
CA MET A 13 -2.11 -13.94 -12.40
C MET A 13 -2.46 -15.42 -12.13
N LYS A 14 -2.02 -15.93 -11.00
CA LYS A 14 -2.34 -17.28 -10.50
C LYS A 14 -3.66 -17.24 -9.75
N GLU A 15 -3.71 -16.37 -8.74
CA GLU A 15 -4.87 -16.21 -7.86
C GLU A 15 -4.99 -14.74 -7.42
N LEU A 16 -6.19 -14.31 -7.04
CA LEU A 16 -6.40 -12.99 -6.44
C LEU A 16 -6.46 -13.11 -4.91
N ASN A 17 -5.30 -13.25 -4.27
CA ASN A 17 -5.19 -13.29 -2.81
C ASN A 17 -5.16 -11.88 -2.20
N ASN A 18 -4.69 -10.89 -2.95
CA ASN A 18 -4.51 -9.52 -2.51
C ASN A 18 -5.31 -8.55 -3.39
N LEU A 19 -6.36 -7.98 -2.81
CA LEU A 19 -7.16 -6.96 -3.48
C LEU A 19 -6.77 -5.58 -2.95
N PHE A 20 -6.14 -4.76 -3.79
CA PHE A 20 -5.88 -3.36 -3.47
C PHE A 20 -7.05 -2.49 -3.93
N ILE A 21 -7.41 -1.49 -3.14
CA ILE A 21 -8.42 -0.50 -3.49
C ILE A 21 -7.83 0.89 -3.25
N GLU A 22 -7.63 1.64 -4.34
CA GLU A 22 -7.23 3.04 -4.29
C GLU A 22 -8.46 3.89 -3.99
N LEU A 23 -8.63 4.31 -2.73
CA LEU A 23 -9.78 5.10 -2.31
C LEU A 23 -9.76 6.50 -2.89
N THR A 24 -8.58 7.06 -3.10
CA THR A 24 -8.36 8.35 -3.74
C THR A 24 -6.98 8.41 -4.36
N ALA A 25 -6.89 8.91 -5.59
CA ALA A 25 -5.61 9.12 -6.26
C ALA A 25 -4.94 10.45 -5.88
N LYS A 26 -5.70 11.46 -5.40
CA LYS A 26 -5.19 12.84 -5.27
C LYS A 26 -5.38 13.50 -3.91
N ASN A 27 -6.28 12.99 -3.05
CA ASN A 27 -6.54 13.63 -1.77
C ASN A 27 -5.56 13.12 -0.70
N CYS A 28 -4.58 13.95 -0.38
CA CYS A 28 -3.63 13.74 0.72
C CYS A 28 -3.30 15.09 1.32
N ASN A 29 -3.12 15.11 2.63
CA ASN A 29 -2.70 16.30 3.38
C ASN A 29 -1.17 16.48 3.40
N MET A 30 -0.41 15.58 2.77
CA MET A 30 1.05 15.64 2.67
C MET A 30 1.51 15.66 1.20
N ARG A 31 2.77 16.09 0.98
CA ARG A 31 3.45 16.05 -0.32
C ARG A 31 4.87 15.54 -0.11
N CYS A 32 4.95 14.23 0.17
CA CYS A 32 6.23 13.57 0.48
C CYS A 32 7.16 13.57 -0.74
N LYS A 33 8.46 13.81 -0.53
CA LYS A 33 9.48 13.79 -1.60
C LYS A 33 9.59 12.41 -2.28
N ASN A 34 9.39 11.35 -1.49
CA ASN A 34 9.46 9.95 -1.94
C ASN A 34 8.10 9.36 -2.36
N CYS A 35 7.05 10.18 -2.51
CA CYS A 35 5.74 9.69 -2.90
C CYS A 35 5.77 9.05 -4.29
N TYR A 36 5.20 7.85 -4.43
CA TYR A 36 5.07 7.18 -5.73
C TYR A 36 4.03 7.87 -6.64
N ILE A 37 3.10 8.64 -6.06
CA ILE A 37 2.12 9.43 -6.82
C ILE A 37 2.76 10.72 -7.28
N ASP A 38 2.64 11.00 -8.57
CA ASP A 38 3.14 12.25 -9.17
C ASP A 38 2.11 13.36 -9.03
N PHE A 39 2.29 14.23 -8.07
CA PHE A 39 1.47 15.43 -7.88
C PHE A 39 2.03 16.64 -8.65
N PRO A 40 1.14 17.54 -9.18
CA PRO A 40 -0.32 17.47 -9.18
C PRO A 40 -0.88 16.55 -10.26
N LEU A 41 -1.92 15.80 -9.92
CA LEU A 41 -2.64 14.98 -10.88
C LEU A 41 -3.55 15.85 -11.77
N SER A 42 -3.89 15.31 -12.96
CA SER A 42 -4.84 15.94 -13.88
C SER A 42 -6.16 16.30 -13.16
N LYS A 43 -6.70 17.48 -13.47
CA LYS A 43 -8.00 17.95 -12.93
C LYS A 43 -9.17 17.01 -13.27
N ASN A 44 -9.04 16.21 -14.32
CA ASN A 44 -10.08 15.28 -14.79
C ASN A 44 -10.15 13.96 -13.99
N VAL A 45 -9.23 13.73 -13.05
CA VAL A 45 -9.29 12.55 -12.18
C VAL A 45 -10.35 12.78 -11.10
N LYS A 46 -11.29 11.83 -10.95
CA LYS A 46 -12.27 11.85 -9.85
C LYS A 46 -11.54 11.84 -8.50
N ASP A 47 -12.13 12.54 -7.51
CA ASP A 47 -11.51 12.66 -6.19
C ASP A 47 -11.47 11.35 -5.43
N PHE A 48 -12.58 10.61 -5.49
CA PHE A 48 -12.77 9.39 -4.72
C PHE A 48 -13.46 8.30 -5.56
N ILE A 49 -13.13 7.04 -5.25
CA ILE A 49 -13.89 5.90 -5.75
C ILE A 49 -15.25 5.86 -5.02
N SER A 50 -16.31 5.47 -5.71
CA SER A 50 -17.61 5.36 -5.04
C SER A 50 -17.72 4.10 -4.18
N LEU A 51 -18.49 4.18 -3.08
CA LEU A 51 -18.82 3.01 -2.25
C LEU A 51 -19.47 1.88 -3.08
N ASP A 52 -20.29 2.23 -4.08
CA ASP A 52 -20.95 1.25 -4.94
C ASP A 52 -19.96 0.54 -5.86
N ALA A 53 -18.93 1.26 -6.37
CA ALA A 53 -17.86 0.61 -7.15
C ALA A 53 -17.07 -0.39 -6.28
N VAL A 54 -16.80 -0.05 -5.03
CA VAL A 54 -16.15 -0.98 -4.08
C VAL A 54 -17.04 -2.19 -3.81
N LYS A 55 -18.33 -2.00 -3.51
CA LYS A 55 -19.28 -3.09 -3.29
C LYS A 55 -19.40 -4.01 -4.51
N LYS A 56 -19.44 -3.40 -5.72
CA LYS A 56 -19.45 -4.18 -6.98
C LYS A 56 -18.19 -5.04 -7.09
N ALA A 57 -17.02 -4.47 -6.87
CA ALA A 57 -15.76 -5.21 -6.93
C ALA A 57 -15.72 -6.39 -5.94
N LEU A 58 -16.20 -6.18 -4.69
CA LEU A 58 -16.31 -7.26 -3.70
C LEU A 58 -17.28 -8.37 -4.13
N ALA A 59 -18.36 -8.01 -4.82
CA ALA A 59 -19.31 -8.98 -5.38
C ALA A 59 -18.74 -9.73 -6.58
N ASP A 60 -18.11 -9.04 -7.51
CA ASP A 60 -17.50 -9.62 -8.72
C ASP A 60 -16.35 -10.60 -8.35
N THR A 61 -15.65 -10.34 -7.26
CA THR A 61 -14.54 -11.18 -6.77
C THR A 61 -14.94 -12.18 -5.69
N LYS A 62 -16.25 -12.48 -5.53
CA LYS A 62 -16.75 -13.34 -4.44
C LYS A 62 -16.14 -14.75 -4.44
N SER A 63 -15.84 -15.30 -5.61
CA SER A 63 -15.22 -16.63 -5.77
C SER A 63 -13.69 -16.63 -5.67
N GLU A 64 -13.05 -15.46 -5.66
CA GLU A 64 -11.59 -15.36 -5.58
C GLU A 64 -11.11 -15.59 -4.13
N PRO A 65 -9.96 -16.23 -3.90
CA PRO A 65 -9.45 -16.54 -2.55
C PRO A 65 -8.76 -15.34 -1.90
N ILE A 66 -9.48 -14.23 -1.72
CA ILE A 66 -8.93 -13.00 -1.14
C ILE A 66 -8.61 -13.22 0.34
N GLU A 67 -7.32 -13.12 0.67
CA GLU A 67 -6.80 -13.20 2.04
C GLU A 67 -6.72 -11.84 2.72
N CYS A 68 -6.41 -10.79 1.93
CA CYS A 68 -6.32 -9.42 2.45
C CYS A 68 -6.80 -8.39 1.43
N ILE A 69 -7.55 -7.40 1.93
CA ILE A 69 -7.94 -6.21 1.18
C ILE A 69 -7.12 -5.03 1.68
N TYR A 70 -6.43 -4.35 0.75
CA TYR A 70 -5.57 -3.22 1.06
C TYR A 70 -6.24 -1.91 0.68
N LEU A 71 -6.56 -1.08 1.66
CA LEU A 71 -7.06 0.27 1.44
C LEU A 71 -5.88 1.23 1.32
N THR A 72 -5.74 1.82 0.14
CA THR A 72 -4.60 2.66 -0.23
C THR A 72 -5.05 3.89 -1.02
N GLY A 73 -4.11 4.57 -1.60
CA GLY A 73 -4.27 5.76 -2.41
C GLY A 73 -3.37 6.88 -1.95
N ALA A 74 -3.79 8.16 -2.15
CA ALA A 74 -3.04 9.30 -1.64
C ALA A 74 -3.06 9.30 -0.09
N GLU A 75 -4.23 9.49 0.53
CA GLU A 75 -4.48 9.17 1.94
C GLU A 75 -5.90 8.59 2.06
N PRO A 76 -6.04 7.29 2.26
CA PRO A 76 -7.34 6.61 2.20
C PRO A 76 -8.32 7.10 3.26
N MET A 77 -7.84 7.52 4.43
CA MET A 77 -8.71 7.98 5.51
C MET A 77 -9.34 9.36 5.27
N THR A 78 -9.00 10.04 4.15
CA THR A 78 -9.69 11.26 3.68
C THR A 78 -11.01 10.94 2.99
N HIS A 79 -11.25 9.68 2.62
CA HIS A 79 -12.46 9.30 1.90
C HIS A 79 -13.71 9.52 2.76
N PRO A 80 -14.75 10.22 2.24
CA PRO A 80 -15.96 10.51 3.02
C PRO A 80 -16.68 9.24 3.50
N ASP A 81 -16.73 8.21 2.67
CA ASP A 81 -17.34 6.90 2.99
C ASP A 81 -16.35 5.88 3.57
N PHE A 82 -15.16 6.30 4.03
CA PHE A 82 -14.12 5.40 4.53
C PHE A 82 -14.67 4.33 5.49
N ASN A 83 -15.49 4.73 6.46
CA ASN A 83 -16.03 3.82 7.47
C ASN A 83 -16.98 2.76 6.88
N HIS A 84 -17.76 3.13 5.85
CA HIS A 84 -18.66 2.23 5.15
C HIS A 84 -17.89 1.25 4.26
N ILE A 85 -16.86 1.73 3.58
CA ILE A 85 -15.95 0.91 2.77
C ILE A 85 -15.23 -0.10 3.66
N LEU A 86 -14.63 0.36 4.77
CA LEU A 86 -13.93 -0.51 5.73
C LEU A 86 -14.83 -1.64 6.21
N ARG A 87 -16.07 -1.34 6.66
CA ARG A 87 -17.02 -2.38 7.06
C ARG A 87 -17.38 -3.36 5.94
N ALA A 88 -17.54 -2.85 4.71
CA ALA A 88 -17.83 -3.72 3.57
C ALA A 88 -16.66 -4.67 3.29
N CYS A 89 -15.42 -4.19 3.37
CA CYS A 89 -14.21 -4.99 3.18
C CYS A 89 -14.01 -6.01 4.30
N LEU A 90 -14.20 -5.61 5.58
CA LEU A 90 -14.05 -6.50 6.73
C LEU A 90 -15.06 -7.66 6.75
N LYS A 91 -16.24 -7.51 6.14
CA LYS A 91 -17.17 -8.62 5.94
C LYS A 91 -16.64 -9.69 4.99
N ARG A 92 -15.62 -9.35 4.20
CA ARG A 92 -15.06 -10.23 3.17
C ARG A 92 -13.73 -10.85 3.58
N SER A 93 -12.83 -10.08 4.17
CA SER A 93 -11.47 -10.50 4.49
C SER A 93 -10.81 -9.54 5.49
N ASN A 94 -9.61 -9.86 5.96
CA ASN A 94 -8.76 -8.93 6.70
C ASN A 94 -8.51 -7.67 5.88
N VAL A 95 -8.37 -6.53 6.56
CA VAL A 95 -8.18 -5.24 5.89
C VAL A 95 -6.89 -4.59 6.37
N CYS A 96 -6.01 -4.29 5.42
CA CYS A 96 -4.78 -3.55 5.66
C CYS A 96 -4.94 -2.10 5.20
N ILE A 97 -4.70 -1.13 6.08
CA ILE A 97 -4.83 0.30 5.80
C ILE A 97 -3.45 0.92 5.70
N PHE A 98 -3.09 1.43 4.51
CA PHE A 98 -1.88 2.23 4.31
C PHE A 98 -2.20 3.69 4.60
N THR A 99 -1.59 4.28 5.62
CA THR A 99 -1.91 5.65 6.03
C THR A 99 -0.68 6.40 6.55
N ASN A 100 -0.70 7.71 6.39
CA ASN A 100 0.29 8.60 7.00
C ASN A 100 0.00 8.90 8.49
N GLY A 101 -1.05 8.33 9.06
CA GLY A 101 -1.43 8.47 10.47
C GLY A 101 -2.17 9.75 10.85
N SER A 102 -2.31 10.72 9.94
CA SER A 102 -2.89 12.05 10.26
C SER A 102 -4.33 12.00 10.77
N PHE A 103 -5.07 10.98 10.40
CA PHE A 103 -6.48 10.82 10.79
C PHE A 103 -6.68 9.84 11.94
N ILE A 104 -5.58 9.37 12.55
CA ILE A 104 -5.59 8.44 13.68
C ILE A 104 -5.49 9.24 14.98
N ASN A 105 -6.59 9.25 15.74
CA ASN A 105 -6.67 9.77 17.10
C ASN A 105 -7.46 8.79 17.97
N GLU A 106 -7.45 8.98 19.29
CA GLU A 106 -8.08 8.04 20.23
C GLU A 106 -9.57 7.80 19.93
N LYS A 107 -10.33 8.84 19.55
CA LYS A 107 -11.75 8.69 19.17
C LYS A 107 -11.90 7.78 17.95
N LYS A 108 -11.07 7.98 16.95
CA LYS A 108 -11.08 7.17 15.71
C LYS A 108 -10.65 5.75 16.00
N VAL A 109 -9.59 5.55 16.79
CA VAL A 109 -9.10 4.20 17.14
C VAL A 109 -10.13 3.41 17.92
N ARG A 110 -10.79 4.01 18.93
CA ARG A 110 -11.90 3.34 19.65
C ARG A 110 -13.04 2.94 18.72
N PHE A 111 -13.35 3.80 17.74
CA PHE A 111 -14.35 3.45 16.73
C PHE A 111 -13.91 2.28 15.87
N LEU A 112 -12.66 2.29 15.37
CA LEU A 112 -12.11 1.24 14.52
C LEU A 112 -12.03 -0.10 15.26
N LYS A 113 -11.66 -0.08 16.57
CA LYS A 113 -11.66 -1.30 17.39
C LYS A 113 -13.04 -1.91 17.51
N ARG A 114 -14.08 -1.10 17.75
CA ARG A 114 -15.46 -1.59 17.75
C ARG A 114 -15.88 -2.19 16.41
N VAL A 115 -15.44 -1.56 15.30
CA VAL A 115 -15.74 -2.08 13.94
C VAL A 115 -15.04 -3.41 13.70
N GLU A 116 -13.82 -3.60 14.18
CA GLU A 116 -13.10 -4.87 14.12
C GLU A 116 -13.83 -5.93 14.96
N ASP A 117 -14.20 -5.60 16.18
CA ASP A 117 -14.89 -6.51 17.11
C ASP A 117 -16.31 -6.92 16.65
N GLU A 118 -16.88 -6.26 15.61
CA GLU A 118 -18.15 -6.65 14.98
C GLU A 118 -18.03 -7.95 14.15
N GLY A 119 -16.82 -8.42 13.85
CA GLY A 119 -16.56 -9.56 12.96
C GLY A 119 -15.39 -10.43 13.41
N SER A 120 -14.92 -11.29 12.50
CA SER A 120 -13.79 -12.21 12.71
C SER A 120 -12.52 -11.75 11.95
N ASN A 121 -12.63 -10.75 11.11
CA ASN A 121 -11.51 -10.25 10.32
C ASN A 121 -10.84 -9.05 10.99
N GLU A 122 -9.54 -8.93 10.83
CA GLU A 122 -8.69 -7.96 11.53
C GLU A 122 -8.42 -6.72 10.70
N ILE A 123 -8.16 -5.60 11.39
CA ILE A 123 -7.67 -4.36 10.81
C ILE A 123 -6.16 -4.25 11.08
N ILE A 124 -5.37 -4.21 10.01
CA ILE A 124 -3.93 -4.03 10.08
C ILE A 124 -3.61 -2.60 9.66
N PHE A 125 -2.80 -1.91 10.43
CA PHE A 125 -2.33 -0.57 10.09
C PHE A 125 -0.89 -0.62 9.60
N LYS A 126 -0.66 -0.13 8.38
CA LYS A 126 0.67 0.17 7.84
C LYS A 126 0.87 1.67 7.86
N LEU A 127 1.67 2.11 8.83
CA LEU A 127 1.96 3.52 9.08
C LEU A 127 3.22 3.96 8.34
N SER A 128 3.07 4.95 7.48
CA SER A 128 4.20 5.49 6.73
C SER A 128 5.04 6.43 7.60
N ILE A 129 6.29 6.04 7.84
CA ILE A 129 7.32 6.82 8.52
C ILE A 129 8.65 6.53 7.83
N ASP A 130 9.52 7.53 7.64
CA ASP A 130 10.71 7.32 6.80
C ASP A 130 12.02 7.44 7.59
N HIS A 131 11.98 8.04 8.79
CA HIS A 131 13.16 8.14 9.66
C HIS A 131 12.79 8.23 11.15
N TYR A 132 13.66 7.70 12.02
CA TYR A 132 13.53 7.78 13.48
C TYR A 132 13.88 9.16 14.04
N ASP A 133 14.65 9.96 13.33
CA ASP A 133 14.92 11.37 13.63
C ASP A 133 13.79 12.24 13.07
N GLU A 134 13.21 13.10 13.93
CA GLU A 134 12.07 13.96 13.59
C GLU A 134 12.40 14.89 12.41
N MET A 135 13.60 15.51 12.40
CA MET A 135 13.97 16.49 11.38
C MET A 135 14.11 15.82 10.01
N LYS A 136 14.79 14.69 9.96
CA LYS A 136 14.98 13.92 8.73
C LYS A 136 13.63 13.38 8.20
N ASN A 137 12.78 12.85 9.08
CA ASN A 137 11.46 12.41 8.68
C ASN A 137 10.60 13.54 8.10
N ASP A 138 10.57 14.66 8.79
CA ASP A 138 9.75 15.82 8.41
C ASP A 138 10.27 16.49 7.13
N GLU A 139 11.57 16.42 6.87
CA GLU A 139 12.17 16.87 5.62
C GLU A 139 11.66 16.08 4.39
N ILE A 140 11.45 14.76 4.55
CA ILE A 140 10.98 13.88 3.48
C ILE A 140 9.47 14.02 3.32
N ARG A 141 8.72 14.00 4.41
CA ARG A 141 7.26 13.86 4.38
C ARG A 141 6.51 15.18 4.47
N ALA A 142 6.52 15.80 5.62
CA ALA A 142 5.97 17.12 5.90
C ALA A 142 6.31 17.52 7.35
N ARG A 143 6.41 18.80 7.61
CA ARG A 143 6.61 19.33 8.96
C ARG A 143 5.56 18.82 9.95
N GLY A 144 5.97 18.22 11.06
CA GLY A 144 5.12 17.65 12.10
C GLY A 144 4.60 16.24 11.78
N SER A 145 4.98 15.65 10.64
CA SER A 145 4.54 14.31 10.26
C SER A 145 5.08 13.24 11.19
N TYR A 146 6.31 13.41 11.70
CA TYR A 146 6.90 12.50 12.68
C TYR A 146 6.05 12.40 13.94
N ARG A 147 5.74 13.53 14.57
CA ARG A 147 4.91 13.57 15.79
C ARG A 147 3.54 12.99 15.55
N THR A 148 2.96 13.24 14.38
CA THR A 148 1.66 12.72 13.97
C THR A 148 1.66 11.20 13.92
N VAL A 149 2.64 10.59 13.25
CA VAL A 149 2.69 9.13 13.13
C VAL A 149 3.06 8.44 14.44
N ILE A 150 3.95 9.02 15.26
CA ILE A 150 4.28 8.49 16.59
C ILE A 150 3.05 8.55 17.52
N HIS A 151 2.25 9.63 17.45
CA HIS A 151 0.98 9.69 18.16
C HIS A 151 0.00 8.61 17.69
N ALA A 152 -0.04 8.32 16.38
CA ALA A 152 -0.87 7.25 15.82
C ALA A 152 -0.41 5.88 16.34
N VAL A 153 0.90 5.58 16.36
CA VAL A 153 1.46 4.35 16.94
C VAL A 153 1.00 4.17 18.38
N LYS A 154 1.20 5.20 19.23
CA LYS A 154 0.78 5.19 20.63
C LYS A 154 -0.71 4.91 20.78
N SER A 155 -1.53 5.60 19.98
CA SER A 155 -2.99 5.46 20.04
C SER A 155 -3.46 4.07 19.62
N LEU A 156 -2.88 3.51 18.57
CA LEU A 156 -3.21 2.15 18.09
C LEU A 156 -2.80 1.09 19.11
N ALA A 157 -1.55 1.15 19.61
CA ALA A 157 -1.05 0.20 20.60
C ALA A 157 -1.90 0.22 21.89
N LYS A 158 -2.31 1.39 22.36
CA LYS A 158 -3.18 1.55 23.54
C LYS A 158 -4.50 0.78 23.44
N TYR A 159 -5.02 0.60 22.22
CA TYR A 159 -6.27 -0.11 21.96
C TYR A 159 -6.08 -1.53 21.40
N GLY A 160 -4.87 -2.06 21.51
CA GLY A 160 -4.57 -3.47 21.18
C GLY A 160 -4.32 -3.73 19.70
N PHE A 161 -4.18 -2.70 18.86
CA PHE A 161 -3.70 -2.87 17.49
C PHE A 161 -2.18 -3.06 17.47
N ASN A 162 -1.71 -3.84 16.50
CA ASN A 162 -0.29 -4.07 16.26
C ASN A 162 0.16 -3.40 14.96
N PRO A 163 0.45 -2.08 14.95
CA PRO A 163 0.79 -1.37 13.72
C PRO A 163 2.13 -1.80 13.15
N ILE A 164 2.24 -1.75 11.83
CA ILE A 164 3.46 -2.00 11.06
C ILE A 164 4.01 -0.66 10.59
N LEU A 165 5.28 -0.40 10.85
CA LEU A 165 5.98 0.78 10.38
C LEU A 165 6.53 0.52 8.98
N CYS A 166 6.03 1.28 7.99
CA CYS A 166 6.48 1.23 6.62
C CYS A 166 7.48 2.36 6.38
N ILE A 167 8.74 1.99 6.22
CA ILE A 167 9.88 2.88 6.12
C ILE A 167 10.39 2.87 4.68
N THR A 168 10.54 4.04 4.06
CA THR A 168 11.36 4.20 2.87
C THR A 168 12.73 4.68 3.29
N ASN A 169 13.76 3.85 3.08
CA ASN A 169 15.13 4.17 3.48
C ASN A 169 15.75 5.23 2.56
N TYR A 170 15.30 6.46 2.70
CA TYR A 170 15.68 7.59 1.85
C TYR A 170 17.15 7.97 1.99
N TYR A 171 17.72 7.81 3.18
CA TYR A 171 19.11 8.17 3.48
C TYR A 171 20.08 7.00 3.33
N ASN A 172 19.62 5.84 2.85
CA ASN A 172 20.42 4.64 2.67
C ASN A 172 21.17 4.22 3.96
N GLU A 173 20.47 4.29 5.09
CA GLU A 173 21.02 3.85 6.37
C GLU A 173 21.01 2.33 6.50
N ASP A 174 21.88 1.80 7.38
CA ASP A 174 21.87 0.37 7.68
C ASP A 174 20.52 -0.08 8.26
N LYS A 175 19.96 -1.17 7.75
CA LYS A 175 18.64 -1.68 8.15
C LYS A 175 18.56 -2.03 9.63
N ASN A 176 19.62 -2.61 10.20
CA ASN A 176 19.64 -2.94 11.63
C ASN A 176 19.66 -1.69 12.49
N THR A 177 20.37 -0.66 12.06
CA THR A 177 20.37 0.66 12.73
C THR A 177 18.97 1.26 12.73
N LEU A 178 18.30 1.28 11.56
CA LEU A 178 16.91 1.76 11.46
C LEU A 178 15.96 1.00 12.41
N ILE A 179 16.00 -0.33 12.40
CA ILE A 179 15.16 -1.16 13.27
C ILE A 179 15.43 -0.87 14.74
N ASN A 180 16.70 -0.84 15.14
CA ASN A 180 17.07 -0.63 16.54
C ASN A 180 16.67 0.77 17.05
N GLU A 181 16.85 1.81 16.25
CA GLU A 181 16.45 3.16 16.63
C GLU A 181 14.92 3.28 16.68
N PHE A 182 14.18 2.70 15.72
CA PHE A 182 12.72 2.69 15.79
C PHE A 182 12.18 1.86 16.98
N LYS A 183 12.84 0.77 17.37
CA LYS A 183 12.50 0.02 18.60
C LYS A 183 12.57 0.93 19.83
N LYS A 184 13.63 1.74 19.96
CA LYS A 184 13.75 2.72 21.06
C LYS A 184 12.63 3.76 21.03
N VAL A 185 12.35 4.32 19.86
CA VAL A 185 11.28 5.32 19.68
C VAL A 185 9.92 4.74 20.07
N CYS A 186 9.59 3.53 19.60
CA CYS A 186 8.31 2.87 19.90
C CYS A 186 8.20 2.50 21.40
N HIS A 187 9.27 1.97 21.99
CA HIS A 187 9.31 1.66 23.42
C HIS A 187 9.00 2.90 24.28
N ASN A 188 9.55 4.05 23.92
CA ASN A 188 9.33 5.33 24.64
C ASN A 188 7.85 5.79 24.60
N VAL A 189 7.05 5.28 23.69
CA VAL A 189 5.61 5.57 23.60
C VAL A 189 4.72 4.41 24.04
N GLY A 190 5.33 3.37 24.63
CA GLY A 190 4.63 2.22 25.20
C GLY A 190 4.21 1.17 24.18
N PHE A 191 4.99 1.03 23.09
CA PHE A 191 4.77 0.00 22.09
C PHE A 191 6.06 -0.80 21.85
N ASP A 192 6.09 -2.03 22.32
CA ASP A 192 7.22 -2.94 22.15
C ASP A 192 7.13 -3.66 20.80
N VAL A 193 7.77 -3.09 19.79
CA VAL A 193 7.78 -3.61 18.42
C VAL A 193 8.71 -4.80 18.27
N GLN A 194 8.28 -5.76 17.46
CA GLN A 194 9.06 -6.90 16.98
C GLN A 194 9.55 -6.64 15.54
N ASP A 195 10.44 -7.49 15.03
CA ASP A 195 10.99 -7.32 13.68
C ASP A 195 9.91 -7.39 12.57
N ASN A 196 8.85 -8.14 12.79
CA ASN A 196 7.70 -8.22 11.88
C ASN A 196 6.82 -6.96 11.86
N ASN A 197 7.01 -6.04 12.80
CA ASN A 197 6.37 -4.72 12.76
C ASN A 197 7.07 -3.73 11.83
N PHE A 198 8.08 -4.17 11.08
CA PHE A 198 8.80 -3.31 10.15
C PHE A 198 8.67 -3.80 8.71
N THR A 199 8.44 -2.84 7.82
CA THR A 199 8.64 -3.00 6.39
C THR A 199 9.59 -1.91 5.94
N ILE A 200 10.79 -2.28 5.52
CA ILE A 200 11.80 -1.34 5.07
C ILE A 200 11.98 -1.51 3.56
N ASN A 201 11.59 -0.46 2.82
CA ASN A 201 11.77 -0.37 1.39
C ASN A 201 12.98 0.52 1.08
N GLU A 202 13.72 0.18 0.06
CA GLU A 202 14.77 1.06 -0.45
C GLU A 202 14.15 2.26 -1.17
N TYR A 203 14.77 3.41 -1.03
CA TYR A 203 14.36 4.58 -1.80
C TYR A 203 14.68 4.38 -3.28
N ILE A 204 13.73 4.72 -4.11
CA ILE A 204 13.85 4.65 -5.56
C ILE A 204 13.71 6.05 -6.10
N ASP A 205 14.80 6.54 -6.67
CA ASP A 205 14.75 7.75 -7.45
C ASP A 205 14.03 7.47 -8.78
N LYS A 206 12.86 8.07 -8.95
CA LYS A 206 12.05 7.94 -10.17
C LYS A 206 12.80 8.36 -11.42
N ASN A 207 13.76 9.30 -11.30
CA ASN A 207 14.55 9.78 -12.43
C ASN A 207 15.65 8.80 -12.84
N SER A 208 15.98 7.83 -12.00
CA SER A 208 16.98 6.79 -12.26
C SER A 208 16.37 5.46 -12.69
N LEU A 209 15.04 5.39 -12.85
CA LEU A 209 14.37 4.18 -13.30
C LEU A 209 14.74 3.89 -14.76
N CYS A 210 15.22 2.67 -15.01
CA CYS A 210 15.47 2.13 -16.34
C CYS A 210 14.54 0.94 -16.63
N GLU A 211 14.29 0.70 -17.90
CA GLU A 211 13.56 -0.49 -18.30
C GLU A 211 14.37 -1.75 -17.93
N PRO A 212 13.69 -2.85 -17.56
CA PRO A 212 14.38 -4.06 -17.14
C PRO A 212 15.05 -4.75 -18.33
N GLU A 213 16.35 -4.99 -18.21
CA GLU A 213 17.14 -5.69 -19.24
C GLU A 213 17.07 -7.22 -19.15
N ASN A 214 16.86 -7.75 -17.94
CA ASN A 214 16.78 -9.20 -17.68
C ASN A 214 15.67 -9.49 -16.67
N PHE A 215 14.74 -10.38 -17.01
CA PHE A 215 13.61 -10.75 -16.19
C PHE A 215 13.81 -12.11 -15.50
N SER A 216 13.66 -12.14 -14.19
CA SER A 216 13.40 -13.36 -13.44
C SER A 216 11.96 -13.32 -12.92
N TRP A 217 11.13 -14.23 -13.40
CA TRP A 217 9.67 -14.26 -13.15
C TRP A 217 9.28 -14.76 -11.76
N GLU A 218 10.20 -15.48 -11.10
CA GLU A 218 9.90 -16.33 -9.94
C GLU A 218 9.63 -15.54 -8.65
N THR A 219 9.69 -14.21 -8.71
CA THR A 219 9.65 -13.35 -7.49
C THR A 219 8.67 -12.19 -7.54
N LEU A 220 7.73 -12.15 -8.52
CA LEU A 220 6.84 -11.02 -8.69
C LEU A 220 5.47 -11.27 -8.06
N ASP A 221 5.15 -10.51 -7.01
CA ASP A 221 3.87 -10.57 -6.30
C ASP A 221 2.65 -10.18 -7.16
N CYS A 222 2.85 -9.63 -8.37
CA CYS A 222 1.78 -9.31 -9.31
C CYS A 222 1.01 -10.55 -9.82
N GLU A 223 1.51 -11.77 -9.59
CA GLU A 223 0.78 -13.02 -9.80
C GLU A 223 -0.40 -13.20 -8.83
N TYR A 224 -0.44 -12.48 -7.71
CA TYR A 224 -1.40 -12.68 -6.61
C TYR A 224 -2.19 -11.42 -6.23
N GLY A 225 -2.13 -10.37 -7.02
CA GLY A 225 -2.79 -9.11 -6.66
C GLY A 225 -3.29 -8.30 -7.85
N ARG A 226 -4.30 -7.47 -7.60
CA ARG A 226 -4.80 -6.43 -8.52
C ARG A 226 -5.25 -5.22 -7.70
N ILE A 227 -5.26 -4.06 -8.34
CA ILE A 227 -5.77 -2.83 -7.73
C ILE A 227 -6.99 -2.30 -8.49
N LEU A 228 -8.03 -1.97 -7.72
CA LEU A 228 -9.17 -1.19 -8.18
C LEU A 228 -8.89 0.30 -7.98
N THR A 229 -9.13 1.08 -8.99
CA THR A 229 -9.04 2.55 -8.97
C THR A 229 -10.30 3.18 -9.54
N VAL A 230 -10.41 4.50 -9.49
CA VAL A 230 -11.49 5.25 -10.16
C VAL A 230 -11.49 5.07 -11.69
N LYS A 231 -10.38 4.59 -12.27
CA LYS A 231 -10.20 4.39 -13.72
C LYS A 231 -10.39 2.94 -14.16
N GLY A 232 -10.54 2.02 -13.22
CA GLY A 232 -10.67 0.58 -13.48
C GLY A 232 -9.69 -0.28 -12.69
N VAL A 233 -9.47 -1.48 -13.18
CA VAL A 233 -8.58 -2.48 -12.59
C VAL A 233 -7.19 -2.40 -13.22
N TYR A 234 -6.16 -2.41 -12.38
CA TYR A 234 -4.75 -2.38 -12.79
C TYR A 234 -3.96 -3.51 -12.15
N SER A 235 -2.81 -3.81 -12.73
CA SER A 235 -1.96 -4.92 -12.28
C SER A 235 -1.37 -4.72 -10.87
N CYS A 236 -0.98 -3.50 -10.53
CA CYS A 236 -0.42 -3.19 -9.21
C CYS A 236 -0.56 -1.70 -8.86
N PRO A 237 -0.38 -1.31 -7.58
CA PRO A 237 -0.44 0.09 -7.15
C PRO A 237 0.52 1.04 -7.87
N LEU A 238 1.74 0.61 -8.22
CA LEU A 238 2.71 1.45 -8.95
C LEU A 238 2.23 1.81 -10.36
N LEU A 239 1.39 0.96 -10.95
CA LEU A 239 0.87 1.13 -12.31
C LEU A 239 -0.57 1.64 -12.33
N ALA A 240 -1.12 2.08 -11.20
CA ALA A 240 -2.50 2.54 -11.07
C ALA A 240 -2.87 3.72 -12.00
N ASN A 241 -1.89 4.47 -12.46
CA ASN A 241 -2.06 5.58 -13.39
C ASN A 241 -1.36 5.38 -14.74
N ASP A 242 -0.73 4.22 -14.96
CA ASP A 242 -0.06 3.87 -16.22
C ASP A 242 -0.98 2.97 -17.06
N HIS A 243 -1.28 3.39 -18.30
CA HIS A 243 -2.16 2.63 -19.20
C HIS A 243 -1.65 1.21 -19.49
N ARG A 244 -0.32 0.98 -19.40
CA ARG A 244 0.31 -0.33 -19.58
C ARG A 244 -0.05 -1.33 -18.46
N GLY A 245 -0.35 -0.83 -17.27
CA GLY A 245 -0.82 -1.64 -16.14
C GLY A 245 -2.32 -1.91 -16.13
N ARG A 246 -3.09 -1.33 -17.08
CA ARG A 246 -4.55 -1.44 -17.07
C ARG A 246 -5.02 -2.83 -17.48
N CYS A 247 -5.76 -3.50 -16.60
CA CYS A 247 -6.30 -4.84 -16.82
C CYS A 247 -7.77 -4.86 -17.24
N GLY A 248 -8.55 -3.84 -16.88
CA GLY A 248 -9.99 -3.82 -17.21
C GLY A 248 -10.72 -2.61 -16.65
N SER A 249 -12.01 -2.55 -16.91
CA SER A 249 -12.89 -1.49 -16.38
C SER A 249 -13.36 -1.80 -14.96
N ASP A 250 -13.58 -3.07 -14.66
CA ASP A 250 -13.98 -3.59 -13.35
C ASP A 250 -13.59 -5.08 -13.24
N PHE A 251 -13.96 -5.74 -12.13
CA PHE A 251 -13.64 -7.13 -11.89
C PHE A 251 -14.57 -8.14 -12.53
N SER A 252 -15.63 -7.72 -13.21
CA SER A 252 -16.50 -8.64 -13.96
C SER A 252 -15.84 -9.16 -15.24
N ASP A 253 -14.93 -8.35 -15.82
CA ASP A 253 -14.16 -8.72 -17.02
C ASP A 253 -12.80 -8.00 -16.99
N TYR A 254 -11.77 -8.67 -16.48
CA TYR A 254 -10.41 -8.12 -16.39
C TYR A 254 -9.37 -9.13 -16.84
N ALA A 255 -8.29 -8.61 -17.44
CA ALA A 255 -7.20 -9.44 -17.91
C ALA A 255 -6.44 -10.10 -16.74
N LYS A 256 -6.28 -11.43 -16.84
CA LYS A 256 -5.51 -12.25 -15.90
C LYS A 256 -4.00 -12.22 -16.17
N HIS A 257 -3.54 -11.48 -17.18
CA HIS A 257 -2.13 -11.29 -17.49
C HIS A 257 -1.86 -9.81 -17.74
N ASN A 258 -0.64 -9.40 -17.48
CA ASN A 258 -0.16 -8.04 -17.72
C ASN A 258 1.27 -8.06 -18.24
N SER A 259 1.59 -7.05 -19.04
CA SER A 259 2.93 -6.82 -19.53
C SER A 259 3.84 -6.26 -18.44
N LEU A 260 5.09 -6.71 -18.41
CA LEU A 260 6.13 -6.30 -17.45
C LEU A 260 7.17 -5.38 -18.13
N GLU A 261 6.72 -4.39 -18.88
CA GLU A 261 7.57 -3.52 -19.69
C GLU A 261 7.83 -2.13 -19.07
N THR A 262 7.42 -1.93 -17.82
CA THR A 262 7.62 -0.62 -17.19
C THR A 262 8.89 -0.58 -16.35
N SER A 263 9.50 0.61 -16.25
CA SER A 263 10.62 0.85 -15.35
C SER A 263 10.29 0.52 -13.89
N TYR A 264 9.03 0.62 -13.46
CA TYR A 264 8.59 0.19 -12.13
C TYR A 264 8.70 -1.33 -11.92
N CYS A 265 8.57 -2.14 -12.98
CA CYS A 265 8.77 -3.58 -12.87
C CYS A 265 10.23 -3.92 -12.51
N SER A 266 11.20 -3.14 -13.00
CA SER A 266 12.61 -3.30 -12.63
C SER A 266 12.86 -3.13 -11.15
N VAL A 267 12.06 -2.30 -10.50
CA VAL A 267 12.15 -2.05 -9.06
C VAL A 267 11.74 -3.27 -8.26
N CYS A 268 10.59 -3.87 -8.60
CA CYS A 268 10.13 -5.11 -7.96
C CYS A 268 11.14 -6.25 -8.14
N MET A 269 11.81 -6.30 -9.31
CA MET A 269 12.80 -7.32 -9.61
C MET A 269 14.10 -7.15 -8.83
N LYS A 270 14.54 -5.91 -8.59
CA LYS A 270 15.72 -5.59 -7.78
C LYS A 270 15.47 -5.81 -6.29
N ASN A 271 14.27 -5.50 -5.82
CA ASN A 271 13.86 -5.62 -4.42
C ASN A 271 13.11 -6.95 -4.21
N LYS A 272 13.83 -8.07 -4.28
CA LYS A 272 13.31 -9.45 -4.15
C LYS A 272 12.40 -9.67 -2.92
N ASP A 273 12.42 -8.73 -1.98
CA ASP A 273 11.72 -8.79 -0.70
C ASP A 273 10.61 -7.75 -0.55
N ARG A 274 9.74 -7.54 -1.59
CA ARG A 274 8.40 -6.99 -1.32
C ARG A 274 8.25 -5.47 -1.36
N MET A 275 8.11 -4.92 -2.56
CA MET A 275 7.93 -3.47 -2.74
C MET A 275 6.71 -2.86 -2.06
N PHE A 276 5.66 -3.60 -1.81
CA PHE A 276 4.46 -3.07 -1.15
C PHE A 276 4.26 -3.60 0.25
N ALA A 277 5.31 -4.24 0.81
CA ALA A 277 5.16 -4.86 2.11
C ALA A 277 3.91 -5.75 2.18
N ILE A 278 3.62 -6.41 1.08
CA ILE A 278 2.62 -7.46 1.05
C ILE A 278 3.23 -8.61 1.83
N ASN A 279 2.94 -8.65 3.10
CA ASN A 279 3.40 -9.75 3.93
C ASN A 279 2.36 -10.85 3.83
N PHE A 280 2.50 -11.73 2.84
CA PHE A 280 1.63 -12.89 2.63
C PHE A 280 1.60 -13.85 3.85
N ASN A 281 2.44 -13.64 4.84
CA ASN A 281 2.54 -14.43 6.06
C ASN A 281 2.12 -13.68 7.32
N LEU A 282 1.46 -12.51 7.21
CA LEU A 282 0.98 -11.77 8.39
C LEU A 282 -0.08 -12.53 9.19
N PHE A 283 -0.70 -13.53 8.58
CA PHE A 283 -1.82 -14.29 9.14
C PHE A 283 -1.50 -15.78 9.35
N LYS A 284 -0.23 -16.16 9.26
CA LYS A 284 0.22 -17.54 9.56
C LYS A 284 0.99 -17.60 10.85
#